data_396c9602f78a18adb8106a41036ad251
#
_entry.id   396c9602f78a18adb8106a41036ad251
#
_cell.length_a   1.000
_cell.length_b   1.000
_cell.length_c   1.000
_cell.angle_alpha   90.00
_cell.angle_beta   90.00
_cell.angle_gamma   90.00
#
_symmetry.space_group_name_H-M   'P 1'
#
loop_
_entity.id
_entity.type
_entity.pdbx_description
1 polymer ?
#
loop_
_entity_poly.entity_id
_entity_poly.type
_entity_poly.pdbx_seq_one_letter_code
_entity_poly.pdbx_strand_id
1 'polypeptide(L)'
;MADWDELEAALADYTAQCNGNERLRRMQRDWSRRLHFTCTDNGVTFTMEVERGEIVAVERGHVGVPDIVVSTDSETFCDMFWGDLNPVQKYLRGEITVRGSQEDVLRLDAISYVIWPES
;
A
#
# COMPACT_ATOMS: atom_id res chain seq x y z
N MET A 1 12.34 -12.75 6.98
CA MET A 1 11.08 -12.51 6.24
C MET A 1 9.95 -12.23 7.22
N ALA A 2 9.09 -11.28 6.90
CA ALA A 2 7.92 -10.99 7.72
C ALA A 2 6.78 -11.95 7.34
N ASP A 3 6.15 -12.56 8.33
CA ASP A 3 4.99 -13.42 8.10
C ASP A 3 3.69 -12.61 8.01
N TRP A 4 2.56 -13.29 7.76
CA TRP A 4 1.27 -12.61 7.63
C TRP A 4 0.86 -11.89 8.93
N ASP A 5 1.12 -12.47 10.08
CA ASP A 5 0.74 -11.84 11.36
C ASP A 5 1.45 -10.50 11.55
N GLU A 6 2.73 -10.44 11.21
CA GLU A 6 3.50 -9.19 11.28
C GLU A 6 3.01 -8.17 10.26
N LEU A 7 2.72 -8.61 9.03
CA LEU A 7 2.16 -7.75 7.99
C LEU A 7 0.78 -7.24 8.37
N GLU A 8 -0.06 -8.09 8.92
CA GLU A 8 -1.41 -7.70 9.35
C GLU A 8 -1.36 -6.61 10.42
N ALA A 9 -0.46 -6.72 11.38
CA ALA A 9 -0.28 -5.69 12.41
C ALA A 9 0.17 -4.36 11.81
N ALA A 10 1.14 -4.40 10.89
CA ALA A 10 1.62 -3.21 10.20
C ALA A 10 0.53 -2.57 9.34
N LEU A 11 -0.27 -3.38 8.66
CA LEU A 11 -1.38 -2.92 7.83
C LEU A 11 -2.49 -2.28 8.66
N ALA A 12 -2.74 -2.80 9.86
CA ALA A 12 -3.73 -2.20 10.77
C ALA A 12 -3.29 -0.79 11.18
N ASP A 13 -2.02 -0.62 11.49
CA ASP A 13 -1.46 0.70 11.82
C ASP A 13 -1.53 1.66 10.63
N TYR A 14 -1.12 1.19 9.46
CA TYR A 14 -1.17 1.96 8.22
C TYR A 14 -2.60 2.41 7.88
N THR A 15 -3.56 1.49 8.00
CA THR A 15 -4.97 1.77 7.76
C THR A 15 -5.47 2.88 8.69
N ALA A 16 -5.13 2.80 9.97
CA ALA A 16 -5.52 3.82 10.94
C ALA A 16 -4.92 5.18 10.59
N GLN A 17 -3.66 5.21 10.20
CA GLN A 17 -2.98 6.45 9.79
C GLN A 17 -3.61 7.06 8.55
N CYS A 18 -3.87 6.28 7.52
CA CYS A 18 -4.46 6.76 6.28
C CYS A 18 -5.88 7.28 6.52
N ASN A 19 -6.69 6.49 7.21
CA ASN A 19 -8.10 6.86 7.44
C ASN A 19 -8.26 8.00 8.43
N GLY A 20 -7.27 8.20 9.31
CA GLY A 20 -7.23 9.33 10.24
C GLY A 20 -6.65 10.61 9.64
N ASN A 21 -6.13 10.57 8.43
CA ASN A 21 -5.52 11.73 7.78
C ASN A 21 -6.53 12.45 6.91
N GLU A 22 -7.06 13.58 7.40
CA GLU A 22 -8.07 14.36 6.69
C GLU A 22 -7.60 14.87 5.33
N ARG A 23 -6.35 15.30 5.24
CA ARG A 23 -5.79 15.79 3.99
C ARG A 23 -5.78 14.70 2.92
N LEU A 24 -5.33 13.50 3.30
CA LEU A 24 -5.30 12.36 2.38
C LEU A 24 -6.71 11.98 1.95
N ARG A 25 -7.65 11.90 2.89
CA ARG A 25 -9.04 11.56 2.59
C ARG A 25 -9.67 12.55 1.61
N ARG A 26 -9.40 13.83 1.77
CA ARG A 26 -9.91 14.86 0.84
C ARG A 26 -9.28 14.73 -0.54
N MET A 27 -7.97 14.47 -0.60
CA MET A 27 -7.25 14.32 -1.86
C MET A 27 -7.74 13.13 -2.67
N GLN A 28 -8.11 12.05 -2.00
CA GLN A 28 -8.44 10.77 -2.62
C GLN A 28 -9.94 10.43 -2.58
N ARG A 29 -10.80 11.36 -2.21
CA ARG A 29 -12.24 11.09 -2.00
C ARG A 29 -12.98 10.58 -3.24
N ASP A 30 -12.44 10.82 -4.43
CA ASP A 30 -12.99 10.36 -5.70
C ASP A 30 -12.32 9.07 -6.22
N TRP A 31 -11.48 8.44 -5.40
CA TRP A 31 -10.68 7.30 -5.81
C TRP A 31 -11.08 6.03 -5.06
N SER A 32 -11.52 5.03 -5.82
CA SER A 32 -11.89 3.71 -5.30
C SER A 32 -11.18 2.66 -6.13
N ARG A 33 -10.36 1.82 -5.50
CA ARG A 33 -9.51 0.84 -6.18
C ARG A 33 -9.31 -0.41 -5.35
N ARG A 34 -9.06 -1.51 -6.04
CA ARG A 34 -8.62 -2.76 -5.43
C ARG A 34 -7.16 -2.97 -5.74
N LEU A 35 -6.35 -3.18 -4.70
CA LEU A 35 -4.92 -3.40 -4.83
C LEU A 35 -4.59 -4.83 -4.42
N HIS A 36 -3.78 -5.51 -5.23
CA HIS A 36 -3.20 -6.79 -4.89
C HIS A 36 -1.73 -6.59 -4.53
N PHE A 37 -1.30 -7.20 -3.44
CA PHE A 37 0.08 -7.15 -2.97
C PHE A 37 0.66 -8.55 -2.97
N THR A 38 1.91 -8.68 -3.42
CA THR A 38 2.62 -9.96 -3.45
C THR A 38 3.99 -9.81 -2.81
N CYS A 39 4.26 -10.63 -1.80
CA CYS A 39 5.59 -10.73 -1.20
C CYS A 39 6.44 -11.67 -2.04
N THR A 40 7.51 -11.14 -2.63
CA THR A 40 8.35 -11.90 -3.58
C THR A 40 9.24 -12.94 -2.91
N ASP A 41 9.49 -12.81 -1.61
CA ASP A 41 10.38 -13.70 -0.85
C ASP A 41 9.67 -14.92 -0.24
N ASN A 42 8.42 -14.77 0.23
CA ASN A 42 7.70 -15.87 0.89
C ASN A 42 6.36 -16.23 0.25
N GLY A 43 5.96 -15.54 -0.82
CA GLY A 43 4.73 -15.82 -1.53
C GLY A 43 3.44 -15.39 -0.83
N VAL A 44 3.54 -14.70 0.30
CA VAL A 44 2.35 -14.17 0.98
C VAL A 44 1.70 -13.11 0.09
N THR A 45 0.39 -13.20 -0.04
CA THR A 45 -0.39 -12.25 -0.85
C THR A 45 -1.51 -11.66 0.01
N PHE A 46 -1.91 -10.44 -0.34
CA PHE A 46 -3.04 -9.79 0.34
C PHE A 46 -3.70 -8.78 -0.59
N THR A 47 -4.92 -8.40 -0.23
CA THR A 47 -5.75 -7.46 -0.99
C THR A 47 -6.13 -6.29 -0.10
N MET A 48 -6.08 -5.09 -0.66
CA MET A 48 -6.53 -3.87 0.01
C MET A 48 -7.66 -3.26 -0.82
N GLU A 49 -8.81 -3.02 -0.18
CA GLU A 49 -9.92 -2.32 -0.81
C GLU A 49 -9.94 -0.87 -0.36
N VAL A 50 -9.92 0.04 -1.33
CA VAL A 50 -10.05 1.47 -1.08
C VAL A 50 -11.37 1.95 -1.67
N GLU A 51 -12.18 2.61 -0.87
CA GLU A 51 -13.43 3.21 -1.30
C GLU A 51 -13.46 4.67 -0.89
N ARG A 52 -13.62 5.56 -1.86
CA ARG A 52 -13.67 7.01 -1.67
C ARG A 52 -12.49 7.52 -0.83
N GLY A 53 -11.31 6.99 -1.12
CA GLY A 53 -10.07 7.39 -0.45
C GLY A 53 -9.86 6.80 0.93
N GLU A 54 -10.71 5.89 1.39
CA GLU A 54 -10.56 5.22 2.67
C GLU A 54 -10.28 3.72 2.46
N ILE A 55 -9.38 3.18 3.28
CA ILE A 55 -9.12 1.75 3.29
C ILE A 55 -10.25 1.10 4.09
N VAL A 56 -11.07 0.29 3.41
CA VAL A 56 -12.25 -0.33 4.02
C VAL A 56 -12.05 -1.80 4.35
N ALA A 57 -11.08 -2.46 3.73
CA ALA A 57 -10.77 -3.86 4.01
C ALA A 57 -9.33 -4.19 3.63
N VAL A 58 -8.72 -5.06 4.41
CA VAL A 58 -7.44 -5.69 4.11
C VAL A 58 -7.60 -7.17 4.42
N GLU A 59 -7.35 -8.02 3.43
CA GLU A 59 -7.55 -9.46 3.55
C GLU A 59 -6.34 -10.22 3.05
N ARG A 60 -6.03 -11.35 3.69
CA ARG A 60 -4.99 -12.26 3.20
C ARG A 60 -5.49 -12.92 1.91
N GLY A 61 -4.59 -13.10 0.95
CA GLY A 61 -4.89 -13.68 -0.35
C GLY A 61 -5.32 -12.64 -1.37
N HIS A 62 -5.35 -13.03 -2.64
CA HIS A 62 -5.84 -12.17 -3.72
C HIS A 62 -7.34 -12.39 -3.89
N VAL A 63 -8.13 -11.34 -3.73
CA VAL A 63 -9.58 -11.34 -3.87
C VAL A 63 -9.96 -10.45 -5.03
N GLY A 64 -10.78 -10.97 -5.96
CA GLY A 64 -11.30 -10.22 -7.09
C GLY A 64 -10.26 -9.85 -8.12
N VAL A 65 -10.61 -8.89 -8.99
CA VAL A 65 -9.74 -8.38 -10.06
C VAL A 65 -9.09 -7.09 -9.58
N PRO A 66 -7.76 -6.99 -9.60
CA PRO A 66 -7.08 -5.79 -9.11
C PRO A 66 -7.07 -4.67 -10.15
N ASP A 67 -7.09 -3.44 -9.66
CA ASP A 67 -6.78 -2.25 -10.46
C ASP A 67 -5.27 -1.99 -10.43
N ILE A 68 -4.63 -2.34 -9.33
CA ILE A 68 -3.20 -2.10 -9.09
C ILE A 68 -2.58 -3.36 -8.48
N VAL A 69 -1.38 -3.71 -8.91
CA VAL A 69 -0.60 -4.82 -8.35
C VAL A 69 0.74 -4.28 -7.86
N VAL A 70 1.06 -4.53 -6.59
CA VAL A 70 2.31 -4.08 -5.96
C VAL A 70 3.09 -5.29 -5.49
N SER A 71 4.36 -5.35 -5.79
CA SER A 71 5.23 -6.48 -5.42
C SER A 71 6.55 -5.99 -4.87
N THR A 72 6.93 -6.56 -3.74
CA THR A 72 8.26 -6.41 -3.14
C THR A 72 8.43 -7.50 -2.08
N ASP A 73 9.55 -7.52 -1.36
CA ASP A 73 9.76 -8.47 -0.27
C ASP A 73 8.92 -8.11 0.97
N SER A 74 8.69 -9.11 1.82
CA SER A 74 7.80 -8.97 2.97
C SER A 74 8.29 -7.95 4.01
N GLU A 75 9.59 -7.86 4.25
CA GLU A 75 10.14 -6.91 5.21
C GLU A 75 10.00 -5.47 4.73
N THR A 76 10.19 -5.25 3.43
CA THR A 76 9.97 -3.93 2.83
C THR A 76 8.52 -3.47 3.02
N PHE A 77 7.55 -4.35 2.76
CA PHE A 77 6.15 -4.03 3.02
C PHE A 77 5.92 -3.70 4.50
N CYS A 78 6.46 -4.52 5.38
CA CYS A 78 6.29 -4.32 6.81
C CYS A 78 6.83 -2.96 7.25
N ASP A 79 8.04 -2.63 6.84
CA ASP A 79 8.67 -1.35 7.18
C ASP A 79 7.91 -0.15 6.59
N MET A 80 7.42 -0.28 5.34
CA MET A 80 6.58 0.75 4.73
C MET A 80 5.33 1.01 5.55
N PHE A 81 4.59 -0.03 5.86
CA PHE A 81 3.30 0.12 6.53
C PHE A 81 3.43 0.61 7.97
N TRP A 82 4.52 0.25 8.66
CA TRP A 82 4.83 0.84 9.97
C TRP A 82 5.29 2.30 9.88
N GLY A 83 5.66 2.77 8.69
CA GLY A 83 6.16 4.13 8.51
C GLY A 83 7.66 4.28 8.68
N ASP A 84 8.39 3.17 8.82
CA ASP A 84 9.84 3.18 9.05
C ASP A 84 10.63 3.35 7.75
N LEU A 85 9.99 3.18 6.61
CA LEU A 85 10.62 3.25 5.30
C LEU A 85 9.73 4.02 4.32
N ASN A 86 10.30 5.08 3.72
CA ASN A 86 9.64 5.74 2.60
C ASN A 86 9.89 4.91 1.33
N PRO A 87 8.83 4.43 0.65
CA PRO A 87 8.99 3.50 -0.47
C PRO A 87 9.54 4.11 -1.76
N VAL A 88 9.59 5.44 -1.88
CA VAL A 88 9.90 6.12 -3.14
C VAL A 88 11.26 5.70 -3.71
N GLN A 89 12.30 5.67 -2.88
CA GLN A 89 13.64 5.31 -3.35
C GLN A 89 13.70 3.87 -3.84
N LYS A 90 13.07 2.95 -3.13
CA LYS A 90 13.02 1.54 -3.54
C LYS A 90 12.23 1.37 -4.84
N TYR A 91 11.13 2.10 -4.99
CA TYR A 91 10.36 2.11 -6.23
C TYR A 91 11.22 2.61 -7.41
N LEU A 92 11.95 3.71 -7.23
CA LEU A 92 12.80 4.27 -8.29
C LEU A 92 13.93 3.33 -8.69
N ARG A 93 14.41 2.48 -7.78
CA ARG A 93 15.44 1.48 -8.06
C ARG A 93 14.87 0.17 -8.62
N GLY A 94 13.55 0.05 -8.76
CA GLY A 94 12.91 -1.17 -9.23
C GLY A 94 12.79 -2.27 -8.18
N GLU A 95 13.05 -1.97 -6.92
CA GLU A 95 12.92 -2.93 -5.81
C GLU A 95 11.48 -3.11 -5.35
N ILE A 96 10.64 -2.13 -5.64
CA ILE A 96 9.19 -2.22 -5.51
C ILE A 96 8.62 -2.04 -6.90
N THR A 97 7.79 -2.98 -7.35
CA THR A 97 7.12 -2.86 -8.65
C THR A 97 5.65 -2.53 -8.46
N VAL A 98 5.15 -1.63 -9.29
CA VAL A 98 3.75 -1.22 -9.28
C VAL A 98 3.22 -1.35 -10.70
N ARG A 99 2.12 -2.07 -10.87
CA ARG A 99 1.41 -2.21 -12.13
C ARG A 99 0.03 -1.61 -11.98
N GLY A 100 -0.34 -0.73 -12.89
CA GLY A 100 -1.63 -0.06 -12.90
C GLY A 100 -1.64 1.01 -13.96
N SER A 101 -2.75 1.74 -14.07
CA SER A 101 -2.81 2.88 -14.98
C SER A 101 -1.85 3.97 -14.51
N GLN A 102 -1.43 4.84 -15.43
CA GLN A 102 -0.59 5.98 -15.09
C GLN A 102 -1.26 6.87 -14.03
N GLU A 103 -2.56 7.07 -14.15
CA GLU A 103 -3.35 7.84 -13.17
C GLU A 103 -3.25 7.22 -11.78
N ASP A 104 -3.40 5.90 -11.67
CA ASP A 104 -3.34 5.21 -10.39
C ASP A 104 -1.94 5.26 -9.78
N VAL A 105 -0.90 5.13 -10.60
CA VAL A 105 0.49 5.26 -10.13
C VAL A 105 0.73 6.67 -9.57
N LEU A 106 0.20 7.70 -10.24
CA LEU A 106 0.31 9.08 -9.75
C LEU A 106 -0.44 9.28 -8.44
N ARG A 107 -1.59 8.61 -8.26
CA ARG A 107 -2.34 8.65 -6.99
C ARG A 107 -1.55 8.03 -5.84
N LEU A 108 -0.87 6.92 -6.09
CA LEU A 108 0.00 6.30 -5.09
C LEU A 108 1.19 7.20 -4.75
N ASP A 109 1.76 7.87 -5.73
CA ASP A 109 2.84 8.83 -5.52
C ASP A 109 2.37 9.98 -4.63
N ALA A 110 1.18 10.51 -4.87
CA ALA A 110 0.58 11.57 -4.04
C ALA A 110 0.39 11.11 -2.58
N ILE A 111 -0.03 9.87 -2.37
CA ILE A 111 -0.17 9.29 -1.03
C ILE A 111 1.18 9.30 -0.32
N SER A 112 2.25 8.97 -1.03
CA SER A 112 3.58 8.89 -0.41
C SER A 112 4.09 10.23 0.12
N TYR A 113 3.71 11.35 -0.48
CA TYR A 113 4.07 12.67 0.03
C TYR A 113 3.38 13.02 1.35
N VAL A 114 2.23 12.43 1.60
CA VAL A 114 1.43 12.71 2.81
C VAL A 114 1.79 11.75 3.94
N ILE A 115 1.91 10.46 3.64
CA ILE A 115 2.11 9.41 4.66
C ILE A 115 3.59 9.22 5.00
N TRP A 116 4.48 9.35 4.02
CA TRP A 116 5.92 9.22 4.23
C TRP A 116 6.63 10.52 3.86
N PRO A 117 6.55 11.55 4.74
CA PRO A 117 7.24 12.80 4.44
C PRO A 117 8.75 12.55 4.37
N GLU A 118 9.43 13.36 3.57
CA GLU A 118 10.88 13.28 3.47
C GLU A 118 11.53 13.59 4.82
N SER A 119 12.49 12.75 5.15
CA SER A 119 13.30 12.94 6.33
C SER A 119 14.55 13.74 6.00
#